data_da7bf4cbb2fb8dd4a7f49e34c91a4bca
#
_entry.id   da7bf4cbb2fb8dd4a7f49e34c91a4bca
#
_cell.length_a   1.000
_cell.length_b   1.000
_cell.length_c   1.000
_cell.angle_alpha   90.00
_cell.angle_beta   90.00
_cell.angle_gamma   90.00
#
_symmetry.space_group_name_H-M   'P 1'
#
loop_
_entity.id
_entity.type
_entity.pdbx_description
1 polymer ?
#
loop_
_entity_poly.entity_id
_entity_poly.type
_entity_poly.pdbx_seq_one_letter_code
_entity_poly.pdbx_strand_id
1 'polypeptide(L)'
;MNKTLKNRRTFLAATGAVVATGASGLFTASYASEHAPTRTMRGGANNYRPGAPIVDKIGGGGFLMTGTVRLAGEGTPLEGQRIQIWAHTTEGHERDEHSHGATLTDANGVFKMDMPQIVPAFGQAHGHLAYDSDDFETVFLRPVMASSKDKTLHVDFVLTPA
;
A
#
# COMPACT_ATOMS: atom_id res chain seq x y z
N MET A 1 -43.71 21.50 -40.44
CA MET A 1 -43.81 20.11 -40.93
C MET A 1 -42.56 19.37 -40.46
N ASN A 2 -42.69 18.72 -39.33
CA ASN A 2 -42.79 17.29 -39.06
C ASN A 2 -41.69 16.44 -39.65
N LYS A 3 -40.84 15.80 -38.84
CA LYS A 3 -41.08 14.45 -38.34
C LYS A 3 -40.03 13.99 -37.33
N THR A 4 -40.54 13.66 -36.17
CA THR A 4 -39.97 12.84 -35.10
C THR A 4 -39.62 11.44 -35.61
N LEU A 5 -38.44 10.95 -35.28
CA LEU A 5 -38.10 9.52 -35.36
C LEU A 5 -37.75 8.97 -33.97
N LYS A 6 -38.76 8.29 -33.41
CA LYS A 6 -38.61 7.43 -32.23
C LYS A 6 -37.89 6.14 -32.63
N ASN A 7 -36.74 5.86 -32.05
CA ASN A 7 -36.12 4.55 -32.14
C ASN A 7 -36.44 3.74 -30.87
N ARG A 8 -37.42 2.85 -31.02
CA ARG A 8 -37.75 1.83 -30.03
C ARG A 8 -36.88 0.61 -30.32
N ARG A 9 -35.92 0.31 -29.45
CA ARG A 9 -35.28 -1.01 -29.41
C ARG A 9 -36.05 -1.88 -28.44
N THR A 10 -36.82 -2.81 -28.99
CA THR A 10 -37.53 -3.87 -28.31
C THR A 10 -36.51 -4.92 -27.86
N PHE A 11 -36.38 -5.12 -26.55
CA PHE A 11 -35.66 -6.28 -26.02
C PHE A 11 -36.64 -7.45 -25.94
N LEU A 12 -36.35 -8.51 -26.69
CA LEU A 12 -37.01 -9.80 -26.60
C LEU A 12 -36.54 -10.52 -25.33
N ALA A 13 -37.46 -10.72 -24.39
CA ALA A 13 -37.28 -11.63 -23.28
C ALA A 13 -37.51 -13.06 -23.76
N ALA A 14 -36.48 -13.89 -23.78
CA ALA A 14 -36.62 -15.31 -23.98
C ALA A 14 -36.77 -16.00 -22.60
N THR A 15 -37.98 -16.44 -22.31
CA THR A 15 -38.32 -17.24 -21.14
C THR A 15 -37.95 -18.69 -21.44
N GLY A 16 -36.88 -19.20 -20.83
CA GLY A 16 -36.55 -20.61 -20.83
C GLY A 16 -36.58 -21.13 -19.39
N ALA A 17 -37.70 -21.81 -19.03
CA ALA A 17 -37.77 -22.53 -17.77
C ALA A 17 -37.05 -23.89 -17.92
N VAL A 18 -35.93 -24.05 -17.22
CA VAL A 18 -35.33 -25.36 -16.97
C VAL A 18 -35.45 -25.65 -15.47
N VAL A 19 -36.33 -26.55 -15.12
CA VAL A 19 -36.40 -27.13 -13.78
C VAL A 19 -35.34 -28.19 -13.68
N ALA A 20 -34.27 -27.91 -12.96
CA ALA A 20 -33.29 -28.93 -12.51
C ALA A 20 -33.28 -28.94 -10.98
N THR A 21 -33.92 -29.97 -10.42
CA THR A 21 -33.77 -30.32 -9.02
C THR A 21 -32.38 -30.93 -8.82
N GLY A 22 -31.50 -30.21 -8.15
CA GLY A 22 -30.16 -30.66 -7.79
C GLY A 22 -29.59 -29.83 -6.66
N ALA A 23 -29.14 -30.50 -5.60
CA ALA A 23 -28.64 -29.99 -4.35
C ALA A 23 -27.89 -28.65 -4.44
N SER A 24 -28.44 -27.63 -3.78
CA SER A 24 -27.87 -26.29 -3.69
C SER A 24 -26.69 -26.29 -2.73
N GLY A 25 -25.52 -26.69 -3.22
CA GLY A 25 -24.27 -26.26 -2.61
C GLY A 25 -24.11 -24.76 -2.88
N LEU A 26 -24.37 -23.92 -1.89
CA LEU A 26 -24.02 -22.51 -1.96
C LEU A 26 -22.49 -22.41 -2.01
N PHE A 27 -21.93 -22.42 -3.22
CA PHE A 27 -20.57 -21.92 -3.43
C PHE A 27 -20.63 -20.40 -3.25
N THR A 28 -20.42 -19.94 -2.03
CA THR A 28 -20.03 -18.55 -1.82
C THR A 28 -18.65 -18.43 -2.45
N ALA A 29 -18.58 -17.89 -3.65
CA ALA A 29 -17.32 -17.43 -4.20
C ALA A 29 -16.82 -16.34 -3.24
N SER A 30 -15.85 -16.69 -2.39
CA SER A 30 -15.06 -15.70 -1.67
C SER A 30 -14.29 -14.92 -2.74
N TYR A 31 -14.84 -13.81 -3.16
CA TYR A 31 -14.05 -12.80 -3.85
C TYR A 31 -13.02 -12.32 -2.83
N ALA A 32 -11.76 -12.74 -3.00
CA ALA A 32 -10.66 -12.12 -2.27
C ALA A 32 -10.77 -10.62 -2.57
N SER A 33 -10.93 -9.81 -1.53
CA SER A 33 -10.98 -8.35 -1.69
C SER A 33 -9.71 -7.93 -2.43
N GLU A 34 -9.84 -7.15 -3.49
CA GLU A 34 -8.72 -6.58 -4.23
C GLU A 34 -7.79 -5.77 -3.30
N HIS A 35 -8.34 -5.31 -2.16
CA HIS A 35 -7.65 -4.59 -1.09
C HIS A 35 -7.67 -5.38 0.22
N ALA A 36 -7.02 -6.55 0.20
CA ALA A 36 -6.81 -7.33 1.42
C ALA A 36 -5.85 -6.60 2.37
N PRO A 37 -6.09 -6.62 3.70
CA PRO A 37 -5.22 -5.95 4.65
C PRO A 37 -3.76 -6.35 4.55
N THR A 38 -2.88 -5.34 4.60
CA THR A 38 -1.44 -5.55 4.66
C THR A 38 -1.08 -6.14 6.03
N ARG A 39 -0.32 -7.23 6.01
CA ARG A 39 0.15 -7.87 7.23
C ARG A 39 1.55 -7.41 7.60
N THR A 40 1.80 -7.25 8.89
CA THR A 40 3.15 -7.00 9.40
C THR A 40 4.10 -8.10 8.92
N MET A 41 5.23 -7.69 8.35
CA MET A 41 6.29 -8.59 7.89
C MET A 41 7.25 -8.93 9.03
N ARG A 42 7.75 -10.17 9.02
CA ARG A 42 8.80 -10.59 9.96
C ARG A 42 10.02 -9.67 9.86
N GLY A 43 10.45 -9.12 11.00
CA GLY A 43 11.57 -8.18 11.07
C GLY A 43 11.24 -6.77 10.57
N GLY A 44 9.99 -6.48 10.25
CA GLY A 44 9.55 -5.12 9.84
C GLY A 44 9.82 -4.08 10.92
N ALA A 45 9.61 -4.44 12.18
CA ALA A 45 9.84 -3.55 13.33
C ALA A 45 11.31 -3.49 13.80
N ASN A 46 12.26 -4.16 13.13
CA ASN A 46 13.67 -4.12 13.55
C ASN A 46 14.17 -2.67 13.52
N ASN A 47 14.82 -2.26 14.61
CA ASN A 47 15.34 -0.90 14.81
C ASN A 47 14.29 0.22 14.71
N TYR A 48 12.99 -0.10 14.81
CA TYR A 48 11.94 0.89 14.86
C TYR A 48 12.16 1.89 16.00
N ARG A 49 11.98 3.17 15.72
CA ARG A 49 12.08 4.28 16.68
C ARG A 49 10.77 5.09 16.62
N PRO A 50 9.89 5.01 17.62
CA PRO A 50 8.65 5.79 17.61
C PRO A 50 8.96 7.28 17.54
N GLY A 51 8.11 8.04 16.80
CA GLY A 51 8.18 9.50 16.76
C GLY A 51 9.28 10.08 15.85
N ALA A 52 9.81 9.33 14.88
CA ALA A 52 10.72 9.91 13.88
C ALA A 52 10.11 11.17 13.25
N PRO A 53 10.90 12.23 13.00
CA PRO A 53 10.38 13.52 12.54
C PRO A 53 9.77 13.42 11.13
N ILE A 54 8.74 14.23 10.87
CA ILE A 54 8.24 14.45 9.50
C ILE A 54 9.27 15.33 8.79
N VAL A 55 9.79 14.82 7.67
CA VAL A 55 10.83 15.48 6.89
C VAL A 55 10.53 15.35 5.40
N ASP A 56 11.02 16.29 4.59
CA ASP A 56 10.91 16.21 3.13
C ASP A 56 11.90 15.20 2.55
N LYS A 57 13.01 14.97 3.29
CA LYS A 57 14.09 14.11 2.85
C LYS A 57 14.92 13.59 4.03
N ILE A 58 15.43 12.37 3.91
CA ILE A 58 16.46 11.80 4.80
C ILE A 58 17.83 12.02 4.15
N GLY A 59 18.80 12.53 4.90
CA GLY A 59 20.18 12.73 4.43
C GLY A 59 20.30 13.46 3.09
N GLY A 60 21.24 13.04 2.25
CA GLY A 60 21.50 13.66 0.94
C GLY A 60 20.50 13.32 -0.15
N GLY A 61 19.67 12.31 0.04
CA GLY A 61 18.71 11.86 -0.96
C GLY A 61 19.33 11.01 -2.08
N GLY A 62 18.58 10.82 -3.17
CA GLY A 62 19.02 10.09 -4.37
C GLY A 62 18.41 8.71 -4.54
N PHE A 63 17.61 8.25 -3.60
CA PHE A 63 16.77 7.05 -3.68
C PHE A 63 15.33 7.41 -3.29
N LEU A 64 14.35 6.98 -4.06
CA LEU A 64 12.95 7.27 -3.80
C LEU A 64 12.22 6.05 -3.19
N MET A 65 11.81 6.16 -1.93
CA MET A 65 10.82 5.29 -1.33
C MET A 65 9.43 5.88 -1.57
N THR A 66 8.51 5.12 -2.13
CA THR A 66 7.15 5.59 -2.43
C THR A 66 6.13 4.48 -2.28
N GLY A 67 4.86 4.83 -2.24
CA GLY A 67 3.77 3.87 -2.19
C GLY A 67 2.43 4.53 -2.00
N THR A 68 1.40 3.71 -1.80
CA THR A 68 0.05 4.16 -1.51
C THR A 68 -0.46 3.61 -0.18
N VAL A 69 -1.36 4.36 0.45
CA VAL A 69 -2.08 3.91 1.65
C VAL A 69 -3.57 3.92 1.35
N ARG A 70 -4.23 2.78 1.54
CA ARG A 70 -5.63 2.58 1.21
C ARG A 70 -6.38 1.89 2.34
N LEU A 71 -7.70 2.11 2.40
CA LEU A 71 -8.59 1.42 3.31
C LEU A 71 -8.81 -0.02 2.85
N ALA A 72 -8.76 -0.97 3.77
CA ALA A 72 -9.05 -2.37 3.50
C ALA A 72 -10.48 -2.57 2.99
N GLY A 73 -10.65 -3.48 2.04
CA GLY A 73 -11.92 -3.80 1.40
C GLY A 73 -12.31 -2.81 0.31
N GLU A 74 -12.46 -1.55 0.62
CA GLU A 74 -12.95 -0.52 -0.32
C GLU A 74 -11.86 0.05 -1.23
N GLY A 75 -10.61 0.04 -0.77
CA GLY A 75 -9.48 0.61 -1.51
C GLY A 75 -9.47 2.14 -1.56
N THR A 76 -10.30 2.80 -0.75
CA THR A 76 -10.34 4.26 -0.66
C THR A 76 -8.96 4.81 -0.27
N PRO A 77 -8.40 5.78 -1.01
CA PRO A 77 -7.15 6.43 -0.63
C PRO A 77 -7.25 7.10 0.75
N LEU A 78 -6.22 6.96 1.56
CA LEU A 78 -6.14 7.55 2.89
C LEU A 78 -5.15 8.71 2.90
N GLU A 79 -5.68 9.95 2.98
CA GLU A 79 -4.90 11.19 3.08
C GLU A 79 -4.38 11.40 4.50
N GLY A 80 -3.24 12.10 4.63
CA GLY A 80 -2.68 12.54 5.90
C GLY A 80 -2.11 11.42 6.78
N GLN A 81 -1.98 10.21 6.27
CA GLN A 81 -1.43 9.09 7.02
C GLN A 81 0.08 9.21 7.16
N ARG A 82 0.56 9.11 8.40
CA ARG A 82 1.98 9.19 8.71
C ARG A 82 2.65 7.85 8.45
N ILE A 83 3.59 7.82 7.52
CA ILE A 83 4.44 6.66 7.24
C ILE A 83 5.87 6.95 7.67
N GLN A 84 6.36 6.21 8.63
CA GLN A 84 7.75 6.25 9.04
C GLN A 84 8.59 5.33 8.17
N ILE A 85 9.79 5.77 7.81
CA ILE A 85 10.70 5.09 6.89
C ILE A 85 12.11 5.11 7.47
N TRP A 86 12.83 3.97 7.39
CA TRP A 86 14.24 3.88 7.72
C TRP A 86 14.92 2.74 6.96
N ALA A 87 16.22 2.81 6.81
CA ALA A 87 17.01 1.78 6.13
C ALA A 87 18.51 1.91 6.46
N HIS A 88 19.25 0.86 6.15
CA HIS A 88 20.69 0.97 5.99
C HIS A 88 21.02 1.57 4.63
N THR A 89 21.77 2.66 4.63
CA THR A 89 22.03 3.47 3.43
C THR A 89 23.52 3.76 3.27
N THR A 90 23.88 4.41 2.17
CA THR A 90 25.25 4.92 1.97
C THR A 90 25.69 5.98 2.99
N GLU A 91 24.77 6.54 3.76
CA GLU A 91 25.04 7.63 4.72
C GLU A 91 24.82 7.24 6.19
N GLY A 92 24.24 6.08 6.46
CA GLY A 92 24.01 5.66 7.85
C GLY A 92 23.40 4.27 7.98
N HIS A 93 23.50 3.73 9.19
CA HIS A 93 22.92 2.44 9.51
C HIS A 93 21.45 2.60 9.92
N GLU A 94 20.63 1.59 9.72
CA GLU A 94 19.20 1.58 10.12
C GLU A 94 18.96 1.77 11.63
N ARG A 95 20.03 1.71 12.46
CA ARG A 95 20.01 1.99 13.91
C ARG A 95 20.21 3.47 14.23
N ASP A 96 20.72 4.24 13.29
CA ASP A 96 21.08 5.62 13.51
C ASP A 96 19.83 6.50 13.45
N GLU A 97 19.70 7.42 14.40
CA GLU A 97 18.53 8.29 14.47
C GLU A 97 18.30 9.09 13.18
N HIS A 98 19.39 9.59 12.58
CA HIS A 98 19.33 10.37 11.34
C HIS A 98 18.96 9.55 10.09
N SER A 99 18.93 8.21 10.17
CA SER A 99 18.45 7.33 9.11
C SER A 99 16.93 7.14 9.14
N HIS A 100 16.24 7.75 10.10
CA HIS A 100 14.79 7.66 10.27
C HIS A 100 14.11 8.98 9.88
N GLY A 101 13.00 8.88 9.18
CA GLY A 101 12.12 10.01 8.88
C GLY A 101 10.68 9.54 8.70
N ALA A 102 9.77 10.47 8.68
CA ALA A 102 8.38 10.19 8.36
C ALA A 102 7.87 11.17 7.30
N THR A 103 6.87 10.75 6.55
CA THR A 103 6.16 11.57 5.57
C THR A 103 4.66 11.36 5.70
N LEU A 104 3.86 12.25 5.15
CA LEU A 104 2.41 12.14 5.12
C LEU A 104 1.94 11.77 3.72
N THR A 105 0.84 11.02 3.64
CA THR A 105 0.16 10.76 2.38
C THR A 105 -0.58 11.98 1.87
N ASP A 106 -0.60 12.15 0.55
CA ASP A 106 -1.41 13.16 -0.14
C ASP A 106 -2.89 12.74 -0.29
N ALA A 107 -3.70 13.58 -0.95
CA ALA A 107 -5.13 13.33 -1.19
C ALA A 107 -5.42 12.05 -2.00
N ASN A 108 -4.44 11.52 -2.70
CA ASN A 108 -4.55 10.24 -3.43
C ASN A 108 -4.01 9.05 -2.62
N GLY A 109 -3.66 9.27 -1.34
CA GLY A 109 -3.06 8.28 -0.47
C GLY A 109 -1.60 7.98 -0.82
N VAL A 110 -0.92 8.80 -1.61
CA VAL A 110 0.46 8.57 -2.05
C VAL A 110 1.43 9.19 -1.04
N PHE A 111 2.44 8.42 -0.64
CA PHE A 111 3.59 8.92 0.11
C PHE A 111 4.87 8.84 -0.71
N LYS A 112 5.82 9.72 -0.39
CA LYS A 112 7.15 9.77 -1.00
C LYS A 112 8.17 10.18 0.04
N MET A 113 9.36 9.57 -0.02
CA MET A 113 10.52 9.94 0.78
C MET A 113 11.76 9.85 -0.11
N ASP A 114 12.42 10.96 -0.30
CA ASP A 114 13.78 11.00 -0.87
C ASP A 114 14.78 10.66 0.25
N MET A 115 15.67 9.70 0.02
CA MET A 115 16.61 9.22 1.03
C MET A 115 17.91 8.75 0.37
N PRO A 116 19.01 8.56 1.11
CA PRO A 116 20.23 8.03 0.53
C PRO A 116 20.05 6.62 -0.01
N GLN A 117 20.88 6.23 -0.97
CA GLN A 117 20.82 4.89 -1.57
C GLN A 117 20.82 3.79 -0.51
N ILE A 118 19.79 2.95 -0.55
CA ILE A 118 19.71 1.75 0.27
C ILE A 118 20.78 0.75 -0.21
N VAL A 119 21.55 0.23 0.71
CA VAL A 119 22.62 -0.73 0.44
C VAL A 119 22.45 -1.99 1.30
N PRO A 120 23.01 -3.13 0.89
CA PRO A 120 22.95 -4.35 1.68
C PRO A 120 23.57 -4.19 3.07
N ALA A 121 22.85 -4.67 4.10
CA ALA A 121 23.38 -4.91 5.43
C ALA A 121 22.80 -6.24 5.92
N PHE A 122 23.65 -7.20 6.23
CA PHE A 122 23.23 -8.54 6.68
C PHE A 122 22.22 -9.22 5.74
N GLY A 123 22.51 -9.30 4.45
CA GLY A 123 21.67 -9.91 3.43
C GLY A 123 21.32 -8.94 2.30
N GLN A 124 20.11 -9.09 1.71
CA GLN A 124 19.66 -8.25 0.62
C GLN A 124 19.36 -6.82 1.09
N ALA A 125 19.58 -5.85 0.22
CA ALA A 125 19.18 -4.47 0.43
C ALA A 125 17.65 -4.41 0.67
N HIS A 126 17.23 -3.72 1.72
CA HIS A 126 15.83 -3.62 2.12
C HIS A 126 15.56 -2.30 2.83
N GLY A 127 14.32 -1.87 2.75
CA GLY A 127 13.82 -0.77 3.55
C GLY A 127 12.99 -1.28 4.72
N HIS A 128 12.66 -0.40 5.63
CA HIS A 128 11.66 -0.58 6.68
C HIS A 128 10.65 0.55 6.60
N LEU A 129 9.38 0.21 6.79
CA LEU A 129 8.29 1.18 6.84
C LEU A 129 7.33 0.81 7.97
N ALA A 130 6.76 1.82 8.60
CA ALA A 130 5.75 1.64 9.64
C ALA A 130 4.57 2.58 9.45
N TYR A 131 3.38 2.05 9.63
CA TYR A 131 2.21 2.77 10.07
C TYR A 131 1.97 2.44 11.55
N ASP A 132 1.87 3.46 12.41
CA ASP A 132 1.84 3.32 13.87
C ASP A 132 0.94 4.34 14.59
N SER A 133 -0.04 4.89 13.89
CA SER A 133 -1.04 5.81 14.48
C SER A 133 -2.26 5.04 14.99
N ASP A 134 -3.11 5.73 15.76
CA ASP A 134 -4.22 5.09 16.50
C ASP A 134 -5.46 4.78 15.64
N ASP A 135 -5.58 5.36 14.44
CA ASP A 135 -6.78 5.24 13.61
C ASP A 135 -6.93 3.85 12.94
N PHE A 136 -5.81 3.17 12.70
CA PHE A 136 -5.76 1.86 12.04
C PHE A 136 -4.79 0.93 12.76
N GLU A 137 -4.94 -0.36 12.49
CA GLU A 137 -4.00 -1.38 13.00
C GLU A 137 -2.56 -1.07 12.60
N THR A 138 -1.63 -1.22 13.56
CA THR A 138 -0.20 -1.01 13.32
C THR A 138 0.35 -2.03 12.33
N VAL A 139 1.10 -1.55 11.32
CA VAL A 139 1.73 -2.38 10.29
C VAL A 139 3.20 -2.04 10.15
N PHE A 140 4.06 -3.07 10.21
CA PHE A 140 5.50 -2.96 9.94
C PHE A 140 5.88 -3.76 8.71
N LEU A 141 6.58 -3.13 7.77
CA LEU A 141 7.01 -3.76 6.53
C LEU A 141 8.54 -3.78 6.43
N ARG A 142 9.04 -4.81 5.75
CA ARG A 142 10.46 -4.98 5.41
C ARG A 142 10.61 -5.42 3.95
N PRO A 143 10.28 -4.53 2.99
CA PRO A 143 10.40 -4.85 1.58
C PRO A 143 11.87 -5.00 1.18
N VAL A 144 12.14 -6.03 0.38
CA VAL A 144 13.47 -6.31 -0.16
C VAL A 144 13.56 -5.73 -1.56
N MET A 145 14.68 -5.11 -1.89
CA MET A 145 14.95 -4.61 -3.23
C MET A 145 15.26 -5.77 -4.18
N ALA A 146 14.71 -5.71 -5.40
CA ALA A 146 15.03 -6.68 -6.45
C ALA A 146 16.50 -6.59 -6.87
N SER A 147 17.07 -5.38 -6.89
CA SER A 147 18.48 -5.12 -7.12
C SER A 147 18.97 -4.00 -6.20
N SER A 148 20.18 -4.15 -5.66
CA SER A 148 20.84 -3.08 -4.89
C SER A 148 21.19 -1.85 -5.73
N LYS A 149 21.04 -1.93 -7.05
CA LYS A 149 21.24 -0.81 -7.99
C LYS A 149 19.95 -0.02 -8.24
N ASP A 150 18.78 -0.55 -7.83
CA ASP A 150 17.52 0.15 -7.98
C ASP A 150 17.57 1.50 -7.27
N LYS A 151 16.92 2.49 -7.85
CA LYS A 151 16.84 3.86 -7.32
C LYS A 151 15.48 4.18 -6.71
N THR A 152 14.58 3.22 -6.77
CA THR A 152 13.22 3.35 -6.22
C THR A 152 12.78 2.05 -5.58
N LEU A 153 11.93 2.16 -4.57
CA LEU A 153 11.21 1.04 -3.98
C LEU A 153 9.76 1.47 -3.76
N HIS A 154 8.82 0.70 -4.32
CA HIS A 154 7.40 0.95 -4.17
C HIS A 154 6.78 -0.03 -3.18
N VAL A 155 5.99 0.50 -2.23
CA VAL A 155 5.41 -0.29 -1.13
C VAL A 155 4.02 0.22 -0.79
N ASP A 156 3.01 -0.63 -0.87
CA ASP A 156 1.64 -0.26 -0.57
C ASP A 156 1.20 -0.75 0.83
N PHE A 157 0.40 0.08 1.49
CA PHE A 157 -0.32 -0.24 2.70
C PHE A 157 -1.82 -0.33 2.41
N VAL A 158 -2.44 -1.38 2.89
CA VAL A 158 -3.89 -1.53 2.98
C VAL A 158 -4.24 -1.68 4.45
N LEU A 159 -4.83 -0.63 5.05
CA LEU A 159 -5.01 -0.51 6.49
C LEU A 159 -6.42 -0.92 6.92
N THR A 160 -6.50 -1.62 8.03
CA THR A 160 -7.74 -1.97 8.74
C THR A 160 -7.97 -0.98 9.87
N PRO A 161 -9.16 -0.40 10.06
CA PRO A 161 -9.48 0.40 11.24
C PRO A 161 -9.19 -0.35 12.54
N ALA A 162 -8.62 0.37 13.54
CA ALA A 162 -8.25 -0.19 14.85
C ALA A 162 -9.47 -0.52 15.73
#